data_18308cc3f978dd83b54fd2182ea9605f
#
_entry.id   18308cc3f978dd83b54fd2182ea9605f
#
_cell.length_a   1.000
_cell.length_b   1.000
_cell.length_c   1.000
_cell.angle_alpha   90.00
_cell.angle_beta   90.00
_cell.angle_gamma   90.00
#
_symmetry.space_group_name_H-M   'P 1'
#
loop_
_entity.id
_entity.type
_entity.pdbx_description
1 polymer ?
#
loop_
_entity_poly.entity_id
_entity_poly.type
_entity_poly.pdbx_seq_one_letter_code
_entity_poly.pdbx_strand_id
1 'polypeptide(L)'
;MTRGLIVLLVLALTACGGEADSGEGGSSEGAELFSSSVLGGQAGCVTCHSLESDRVLVGPSLAGLGERAGGTVPGQSARDYIRTSIVAPQAHVVEGFEGGRMPTNWGEVLDDGEIDALVDYLEGL
;
A
#
# COMPACT_ATOMS: atom_id res chain seq x y z
N MET A 1 -63.88 33.54 -18.02
CA MET A 1 -63.35 32.22 -18.42
C MET A 1 -61.81 32.27 -18.23
N THR A 2 -61.31 31.90 -17.05
CA THR A 2 -59.89 32.02 -16.71
C THR A 2 -59.34 30.61 -16.57
N ARG A 3 -58.51 30.19 -17.50
CA ARG A 3 -57.86 28.88 -17.52
C ARG A 3 -56.61 28.96 -16.64
N GLY A 4 -56.68 28.35 -15.46
CA GLY A 4 -55.54 28.21 -14.58
C GLY A 4 -54.56 27.17 -15.13
N LEU A 5 -53.33 27.60 -15.33
CA LEU A 5 -52.20 26.75 -15.73
C LEU A 5 -51.54 26.19 -14.43
N ILE A 6 -51.75 24.91 -14.20
CA ILE A 6 -51.07 24.21 -13.09
C ILE A 6 -49.66 23.82 -13.58
N VAL A 7 -48.65 24.49 -13.03
CA VAL A 7 -47.25 24.11 -13.24
C VAL A 7 -46.92 23.01 -12.23
N LEU A 8 -46.77 21.79 -12.72
CA LEU A 8 -46.25 20.68 -11.93
C LEU A 8 -44.74 20.83 -11.80
N LEU A 9 -44.27 21.19 -10.59
CA LEU A 9 -42.85 21.22 -10.25
C LEU A 9 -42.41 19.80 -9.95
N VAL A 10 -41.71 19.16 -10.90
CA VAL A 10 -41.07 17.86 -10.69
C VAL A 10 -39.76 18.09 -9.94
N LEU A 11 -39.71 17.76 -8.65
CA LEU A 11 -38.48 17.67 -7.89
C LEU A 11 -37.73 16.42 -8.34
N ALA A 12 -36.66 16.58 -9.12
CA ALA A 12 -35.69 15.53 -9.37
C ALA A 12 -34.82 15.37 -8.12
N LEU A 13 -35.02 14.29 -7.35
CA LEU A 13 -34.06 13.87 -6.35
C LEU A 13 -32.87 13.26 -7.09
N THR A 14 -31.78 14.00 -7.22
CA THR A 14 -30.47 13.43 -7.57
C THR A 14 -29.97 12.65 -6.35
N ALA A 15 -30.13 11.33 -6.40
CA ALA A 15 -29.42 10.43 -5.50
C ALA A 15 -27.94 10.50 -5.86
N CYS A 16 -27.13 11.14 -5.03
CA CYS A 16 -25.68 10.95 -5.03
C CYS A 16 -25.42 9.50 -4.65
N GLY A 17 -25.24 8.65 -5.66
CA GLY A 17 -24.63 7.35 -5.48
C GLY A 17 -23.18 7.59 -5.07
N GLY A 18 -22.84 7.31 -3.79
CA GLY A 18 -21.47 7.24 -3.34
C GLY A 18 -20.81 6.08 -4.06
N GLU A 19 -19.99 6.38 -5.05
CA GLU A 19 -19.01 5.43 -5.56
C GLU A 19 -18.02 5.22 -4.42
N ALA A 20 -17.94 3.99 -3.94
CA ALA A 20 -16.91 3.56 -3.02
C ALA A 20 -15.57 3.65 -3.77
N ASP A 21 -14.84 4.72 -3.53
CA ASP A 21 -13.45 4.87 -3.94
C ASP A 21 -12.60 3.90 -3.12
N SER A 22 -12.37 2.72 -3.70
CA SER A 22 -11.58 1.65 -3.08
C SER A 22 -10.10 1.70 -3.45
N GLY A 23 -9.63 2.76 -4.13
CA GLY A 23 -8.27 2.84 -4.65
C GLY A 23 -7.33 3.82 -3.94
N GLU A 24 -7.86 4.93 -3.42
CA GLU A 24 -7.01 6.01 -2.86
C GLU A 24 -6.77 5.88 -1.36
N GLY A 25 -7.65 5.23 -0.61
CA GLY A 25 -7.51 5.05 0.84
C GLY A 25 -6.32 4.18 1.23
N GLY A 26 -6.15 3.03 0.58
CA GLY A 26 -5.07 2.09 0.88
C GLY A 26 -3.69 2.67 0.57
N SER A 27 -3.54 3.44 -0.51
CA SER A 27 -2.27 4.06 -0.89
C SER A 27 -1.83 5.17 0.08
N SER A 28 -2.75 5.99 0.59
CA SER A 28 -2.44 7.04 1.57
C SER A 28 -2.12 6.46 2.95
N GLU A 29 -2.89 5.49 3.42
CA GLU A 29 -2.64 4.77 4.67
C GLU A 29 -1.30 4.02 4.61
N GLY A 30 -1.03 3.33 3.51
CA GLY A 30 0.24 2.64 3.29
C GLY A 30 1.44 3.59 3.31
N ALA A 31 1.30 4.81 2.76
CA ALA A 31 2.33 5.84 2.81
C ALA A 31 2.58 6.33 4.24
N GLU A 32 1.54 6.50 5.05
CA GLU A 32 1.64 6.89 6.47
C GLU A 32 2.32 5.78 7.29
N LEU A 33 1.88 4.53 7.12
CA LEU A 33 2.49 3.36 7.77
C LEU A 33 3.96 3.24 7.40
N PHE A 34 4.31 3.34 6.12
CA PHE A 34 5.69 3.28 5.64
C PHE A 34 6.56 4.38 6.24
N SER A 35 6.04 5.61 6.32
CA SER A 35 6.77 6.80 6.78
C SER A 35 6.96 6.85 8.30
N SER A 36 6.26 6.01 9.05
CA SER A 36 6.39 5.92 10.49
C SER A 36 7.77 5.38 10.88
N SER A 37 8.53 6.16 11.66
CA SER A 37 9.85 5.71 12.14
C SER A 37 9.75 4.63 13.23
N VAL A 38 8.62 4.56 13.91
CA VAL A 38 8.29 3.49 14.87
C VAL A 38 6.93 2.92 14.50
N LEU A 39 6.86 1.61 14.31
CA LEU A 39 5.66 0.90 13.94
C LEU A 39 5.54 -0.36 14.80
N GLY A 40 4.43 -0.48 15.53
CA GLY A 40 4.23 -1.61 16.44
C GLY A 40 5.30 -1.76 17.53
N GLY A 41 5.91 -0.66 17.97
CA GLY A 41 6.94 -0.65 19.02
C GLY A 41 8.35 -1.02 18.54
N GLN A 42 8.55 -1.18 17.24
CA GLN A 42 9.85 -1.45 16.62
C GLN A 42 10.19 -0.42 15.53
N ALA A 43 11.41 -0.45 15.01
CA ALA A 43 11.84 0.43 13.93
C ALA A 43 10.97 0.21 12.68
N GLY A 44 10.34 1.28 12.19
CA GLY A 44 9.47 1.23 11.02
C GLY A 44 10.24 1.15 9.70
N CYS A 45 9.50 0.98 8.61
CA CYS A 45 10.03 0.70 7.27
C CYS A 45 11.04 1.74 6.79
N VAL A 46 10.72 3.04 6.95
CA VAL A 46 11.54 4.18 6.50
C VAL A 46 12.91 4.25 7.20
N THR A 47 13.07 3.62 8.36
CA THR A 47 14.36 3.61 9.07
C THR A 47 15.40 2.71 8.40
N CYS A 48 14.93 1.74 7.61
CA CYS A 48 15.77 0.76 6.94
C CYS A 48 15.71 0.85 5.42
N HIS A 49 14.63 1.36 4.84
CA HIS A 49 14.43 1.46 3.40
C HIS A 49 14.33 2.91 2.92
N SER A 50 14.99 3.20 1.79
CA SER A 50 14.87 4.46 1.06
C SER A 50 13.90 4.32 -0.11
N LEU A 51 13.24 5.40 -0.48
CA LEU A 51 12.49 5.53 -1.75
C LEU A 51 13.30 6.25 -2.83
N GLU A 52 14.55 6.62 -2.53
CA GLU A 52 15.45 7.24 -3.51
C GLU A 52 16.24 6.15 -4.23
N SER A 53 16.38 6.31 -5.56
CA SER A 53 17.23 5.43 -6.37
C SER A 53 18.67 5.44 -5.84
N ASP A 54 19.31 4.28 -5.83
CA ASP A 54 20.72 4.11 -5.46
C ASP A 54 21.08 4.49 -4.01
N ARG A 55 20.07 4.77 -3.18
CA ARG A 55 20.28 5.03 -1.76
C ARG A 55 19.98 3.78 -0.94
N VAL A 56 21.02 3.06 -0.60
CA VAL A 56 20.96 1.91 0.30
C VAL A 56 21.11 2.38 1.75
N LEU A 57 20.24 1.88 2.63
CA LEU A 57 20.33 2.05 4.08
C LEU A 57 20.67 0.71 4.74
N VAL A 58 19.90 0.28 5.73
CA VAL A 58 20.02 -1.07 6.31
C VAL A 58 19.48 -2.13 5.36
N GLY A 59 18.39 -1.79 4.65
CA GLY A 59 17.78 -2.59 3.61
C GLY A 59 17.97 -1.98 2.21
N PRO A 60 17.54 -2.68 1.15
CA PRO A 60 17.61 -2.18 -0.22
C PRO A 60 16.69 -0.97 -0.42
N SER A 61 17.04 -0.14 -1.42
CA SER A 61 16.12 0.89 -1.91
C SER A 61 14.85 0.26 -2.48
N LEU A 62 13.71 0.88 -2.20
CA LEU A 62 12.40 0.48 -2.74
C LEU A 62 11.95 1.33 -3.93
N ALA A 63 12.81 2.25 -4.42
CA ALA A 63 12.51 3.01 -5.62
C ALA A 63 12.20 2.08 -6.80
N GLY A 64 11.06 2.31 -7.50
CA GLY A 64 10.60 1.49 -8.62
C GLY A 64 10.31 0.03 -8.25
N LEU A 65 9.93 -0.25 -7.01
CA LEU A 65 9.66 -1.62 -6.56
C LEU A 65 8.51 -2.25 -7.33
N GLY A 66 7.42 -1.52 -7.59
CA GLY A 66 6.25 -2.04 -8.29
C GLY A 66 6.59 -2.60 -9.68
N GLU A 67 7.46 -1.92 -10.42
CA GLU A 67 7.87 -2.36 -11.76
C GLU A 67 8.70 -3.64 -11.74
N ARG A 68 9.59 -3.80 -10.76
CA ARG A 68 10.53 -4.93 -10.72
C ARG A 68 10.04 -6.14 -9.90
N ALA A 69 9.11 -5.93 -8.97
CA ALA A 69 8.66 -6.97 -8.05
C ALA A 69 8.08 -8.19 -8.76
N GLY A 70 7.29 -7.98 -9.81
CA GLY A 70 6.58 -9.04 -10.54
C GLY A 70 7.45 -10.02 -11.35
N GLY A 71 8.75 -9.85 -11.35
CA GLY A 71 9.68 -10.79 -12.01
C GLY A 71 10.74 -11.34 -11.09
N THR A 72 10.73 -10.93 -9.82
CA THR A 72 11.80 -11.25 -8.86
C THR A 72 11.77 -12.72 -8.45
N VAL A 73 10.60 -13.27 -8.19
CA VAL A 73 10.43 -14.69 -7.85
C VAL A 73 9.53 -15.35 -8.91
N PRO A 74 9.98 -16.41 -9.58
CA PRO A 74 9.16 -17.09 -10.58
C PRO A 74 7.81 -17.55 -10.02
N GLY A 75 6.73 -17.18 -10.70
CA GLY A 75 5.36 -17.55 -10.32
C GLY A 75 4.70 -16.65 -9.28
N GLN A 76 5.37 -15.62 -8.76
CA GLN A 76 4.76 -14.60 -7.92
C GLN A 76 4.40 -13.36 -8.73
N SER A 77 3.22 -12.79 -8.43
CA SER A 77 2.87 -11.43 -8.87
C SER A 77 3.68 -10.40 -8.07
N ALA A 78 3.71 -9.14 -8.53
CA ALA A 78 4.33 -8.04 -7.78
C ALA A 78 3.73 -7.95 -6.36
N ARG A 79 2.41 -7.99 -6.26
CA ARG A 79 1.66 -7.95 -5.01
C ARG A 79 2.05 -9.09 -4.06
N ASP A 80 2.08 -10.32 -4.57
CA ASP A 80 2.44 -11.50 -3.76
C ASP A 80 3.88 -11.42 -3.27
N TYR A 81 4.80 -10.98 -4.13
CA TYR A 81 6.19 -10.78 -3.76
C TYR A 81 6.34 -9.74 -2.65
N ILE A 82 5.70 -8.57 -2.78
CA ILE A 82 5.76 -7.49 -1.79
C ILE A 82 5.15 -7.96 -0.47
N ARG A 83 3.95 -8.58 -0.49
CA ARG A 83 3.32 -9.11 0.71
C ARG A 83 4.21 -10.15 1.40
N THR A 84 4.75 -11.10 0.64
CA THR A 84 5.67 -12.12 1.18
C THR A 84 6.91 -11.48 1.79
N SER A 85 7.48 -10.46 1.15
CA SER A 85 8.66 -9.74 1.66
C SER A 85 8.39 -9.03 2.99
N ILE A 86 7.16 -8.62 3.26
CA ILE A 86 6.75 -8.02 4.54
C ILE A 86 6.56 -9.12 5.59
N VAL A 87 5.70 -10.12 5.33
CA VAL A 87 5.26 -11.08 6.36
C VAL A 87 6.22 -12.23 6.56
N ALA A 88 7.04 -12.53 5.56
CA ALA A 88 8.03 -13.62 5.58
C ALA A 88 9.34 -13.17 4.91
N PRO A 89 10.05 -12.13 5.43
CA PRO A 89 11.17 -11.49 4.75
C PRO A 89 12.38 -12.42 4.49
N GLN A 90 12.42 -13.58 5.13
CA GLN A 90 13.45 -14.58 4.90
C GLN A 90 13.10 -15.57 3.77
N ALA A 91 11.88 -15.52 3.22
CA ALA A 91 11.47 -16.40 2.11
C ALA A 91 12.21 -16.07 0.81
N HIS A 92 12.53 -14.80 0.58
CA HIS A 92 13.39 -14.33 -0.50
C HIS A 92 14.22 -13.14 -0.02
N VAL A 93 15.51 -13.32 0.06
CA VAL A 93 16.45 -12.26 0.49
C VAL A 93 17.12 -11.70 -0.76
N VAL A 94 17.08 -10.38 -0.89
CA VAL A 94 17.77 -9.67 -1.98
C VAL A 94 19.29 -9.86 -1.82
N GLU A 95 19.97 -10.14 -2.94
CA GLU A 95 21.43 -10.30 -2.96
C GLU A 95 22.14 -9.09 -2.31
N GLY A 96 23.08 -9.36 -1.44
CA GLY A 96 23.78 -8.35 -0.65
C GLY A 96 23.15 -8.03 0.70
N PHE A 97 21.97 -8.60 1.02
CA PHE A 97 21.25 -8.36 2.28
C PHE A 97 21.02 -9.64 3.11
N GLU A 98 21.88 -10.64 2.92
CA GLU A 98 21.77 -11.97 3.56
C GLU A 98 21.86 -11.93 5.09
N GLY A 99 22.18 -10.76 5.66
CA GLY A 99 22.27 -10.56 7.11
C GLY A 99 20.92 -10.59 7.86
N GLY A 100 19.79 -10.66 7.16
CA GLY A 100 18.47 -10.89 7.72
C GLY A 100 18.01 -9.88 8.78
N ARG A 101 18.22 -8.58 8.55
CA ARG A 101 17.90 -7.52 9.52
C ARG A 101 16.46 -7.04 9.52
N MET A 102 15.68 -7.41 8.52
CA MET A 102 14.25 -7.06 8.48
C MET A 102 13.52 -7.84 9.58
N PRO A 103 12.73 -7.19 10.43
CA PRO A 103 11.91 -7.89 11.42
C PRO A 103 10.99 -8.94 10.78
N THR A 104 10.84 -10.08 11.42
CA THR A 104 10.07 -11.22 10.90
C THR A 104 8.65 -11.34 11.45
N ASN A 105 8.27 -10.41 12.31
CA ASN A 105 7.01 -10.44 13.06
C ASN A 105 5.97 -9.40 12.59
N TRP A 106 6.11 -8.87 11.38
CA TRP A 106 5.16 -7.87 10.87
C TRP A 106 3.72 -8.37 10.81
N GLY A 107 3.51 -9.66 10.48
CA GLY A 107 2.18 -10.26 10.50
C GLY A 107 1.56 -10.45 11.90
N GLU A 108 2.33 -10.22 12.97
CA GLU A 108 1.84 -10.22 14.35
C GLU A 108 1.58 -8.79 14.86
N VAL A 109 2.28 -7.82 14.27
CA VAL A 109 2.29 -6.40 14.68
C VAL A 109 1.26 -5.58 13.91
N LEU A 110 1.08 -5.90 12.63
CA LEU A 110 0.15 -5.24 11.71
C LEU A 110 -1.03 -6.18 11.43
N ASP A 111 -2.21 -5.61 11.29
CA ASP A 111 -3.35 -6.39 10.79
C ASP A 111 -3.30 -6.56 9.26
N ASP A 112 -4.19 -7.41 8.73
CA ASP A 112 -4.23 -7.70 7.29
C ASP A 112 -4.54 -6.45 6.45
N GLY A 113 -5.36 -5.53 6.95
CA GLY A 113 -5.70 -4.28 6.27
C GLY A 113 -4.49 -3.34 6.16
N GLU A 114 -3.74 -3.19 7.25
CA GLU A 114 -2.50 -2.41 7.29
C GLU A 114 -1.43 -2.99 6.36
N ILE A 115 -1.32 -4.32 6.32
CA ILE A 115 -0.41 -5.01 5.38
C ILE A 115 -0.86 -4.78 3.94
N ASP A 116 -2.15 -4.88 3.64
CA ASP A 116 -2.68 -4.62 2.29
C ASP A 116 -2.47 -3.17 1.87
N ALA A 117 -2.67 -2.20 2.76
CA ALA A 117 -2.40 -0.79 2.51
C ALA A 117 -0.91 -0.53 2.19
N LEU A 118 0.00 -1.16 2.93
CA LEU A 118 1.44 -1.12 2.64
C LEU A 118 1.76 -1.74 1.28
N VAL A 119 1.15 -2.87 0.94
CA VAL A 119 1.35 -3.54 -0.36
C VAL A 119 0.87 -2.65 -1.49
N ASP A 120 -0.32 -2.04 -1.38
CA ASP A 120 -0.88 -1.12 -2.38
C ASP A 120 0.03 0.08 -2.60
N TYR A 121 0.54 0.67 -1.52
CA TYR A 121 1.49 1.79 -1.59
C TYR A 121 2.80 1.39 -2.28
N LEU A 122 3.40 0.27 -1.86
CA LEU A 122 4.69 -0.19 -2.36
C LEU A 122 4.63 -0.69 -3.81
N GLU A 123 3.48 -1.25 -4.22
CA GLU A 123 3.25 -1.66 -5.62
C GLU A 123 3.13 -0.45 -6.55
N GLY A 124 2.74 0.70 -6.02
CA GLY A 124 2.63 1.97 -6.75
C GLY A 124 3.95 2.74 -6.91
N LEU A 125 5.08 2.26 -6.36
CA LEU A 125 6.38 2.93 -6.41
C LEU A 125 7.10 2.76 -7.74
#